data_a2481c170b18bc9a0d944f9480ddd1f9
#
_entry.id   a2481c170b18bc9a0d944f9480ddd1f9
#
_cell.length_a   1.000
_cell.length_b   1.000
_cell.length_c   1.000
_cell.angle_alpha   90.00
_cell.angle_beta   90.00
_cell.angle_gamma   90.00
#
_symmetry.space_group_name_H-M   'P 1'
#
loop_
_entity.id
_entity.type
_entity.pdbx_description
1 polymer ?
#
loop_
_entity_poly.entity_id
_entity_poly.type
_entity_poly.pdbx_seq_one_letter_code
_entity_poly.pdbx_strand_id
1 'polypeptide(L)'
;GWNVNEELEASLQNVNRNSGPSQLKITDLRVASLGRAPFSSTIVRIDTNQGISGYGEVRDGASKRYALMLKSRILGENPCSVDKIFRRIKQFGHHARQAGGVCAVEMACWDLAGKAWGVPAWQMLGGKFRDKIRLYCDTPQTPDAAEAGRRLKARMDMGYSFLKVDFGVGLLDKIPGALNRPLGLSLRDVNEVMHPFTGIEITDLGLDYLREYVGGIREVIGMEVPLASDHFGHI
;
A
#
# COMPACT_ATOMS: atom_id res chain seq x y z
N GLY A 1 8.35 18.28 38.41
CA GLY A 1 7.96 16.90 38.62
C GLY A 1 6.91 16.51 37.61
N TRP A 2 7.01 15.34 37.05
CA TRP A 2 6.05 14.79 36.08
C TRP A 2 4.71 14.58 36.79
N ASN A 3 3.66 15.24 36.33
CA ASN A 3 2.34 15.09 36.91
C ASN A 3 1.50 14.13 36.04
N VAL A 4 1.56 12.87 36.40
CA VAL A 4 0.85 11.78 35.71
C VAL A 4 -0.67 12.06 35.61
N ASN A 5 -1.24 12.78 36.58
CA ASN A 5 -2.68 13.10 36.54
C ASN A 5 -3.01 14.17 35.48
N GLU A 6 -2.15 15.16 35.28
CA GLU A 6 -2.36 16.18 34.23
C GLU A 6 -2.23 15.57 32.83
N GLU A 7 -1.29 14.66 32.61
CA GLU A 7 -1.15 13.94 31.35
C GLU A 7 -2.31 12.99 31.10
N LEU A 8 -2.78 12.30 32.13
CA LEU A 8 -3.98 11.46 32.02
C LEU A 8 -5.21 12.31 31.68
N GLU A 9 -5.40 13.45 32.30
CA GLU A 9 -6.49 14.37 32.02
C GLU A 9 -6.37 14.95 30.61
N ALA A 10 -5.18 15.34 30.16
CA ALA A 10 -4.93 15.81 28.81
C ALA A 10 -5.22 14.71 27.75
N SER A 11 -4.85 13.47 28.03
CA SER A 11 -5.15 12.34 27.15
C SER A 11 -6.64 12.02 27.06
N LEU A 12 -7.40 12.30 28.13
CA LEU A 12 -8.83 12.08 28.19
C LEU A 12 -9.66 13.23 27.57
N GLN A 13 -9.06 14.39 27.30
CA GLN A 13 -9.77 15.54 26.71
C GLN A 13 -10.37 15.25 25.32
N ASN A 14 -9.75 14.35 24.56
CA ASN A 14 -10.20 13.95 23.22
C ASN A 14 -11.09 12.71 23.21
N VAL A 15 -11.38 12.12 24.36
CA VAL A 15 -12.26 10.95 24.50
C VAL A 15 -13.60 11.42 25.06
N ASN A 16 -14.70 10.99 24.42
CA ASN A 16 -16.02 11.26 24.94
C ASN A 16 -16.19 10.54 26.31
N ARG A 17 -16.18 11.32 27.39
CA ARG A 17 -16.25 10.80 28.77
C ARG A 17 -17.61 10.21 29.14
N ASN A 18 -18.68 10.48 28.36
CA ASN A 18 -20.04 10.04 28.65
C ASN A 18 -20.33 8.59 28.28
N SER A 19 -19.42 7.95 27.56
CA SER A 19 -19.57 6.55 27.21
C SER A 19 -18.20 5.92 26.97
N GLY A 20 -17.91 4.87 27.70
CA GLY A 20 -16.67 4.13 27.52
C GLY A 20 -16.56 3.52 26.11
N PRO A 21 -15.35 3.16 25.67
CA PRO A 21 -15.14 2.52 24.37
C PRO A 21 -16.00 1.26 24.13
N SER A 22 -16.40 0.57 25.20
CA SER A 22 -17.29 -0.60 25.15
C SER A 22 -18.70 -0.29 24.66
N GLN A 23 -19.14 0.97 24.70
CA GLN A 23 -20.48 1.41 24.28
C GLN A 23 -20.49 2.05 22.88
N LEU A 24 -19.34 2.17 22.24
CA LEU A 24 -19.24 2.64 20.86
C LEU A 24 -19.97 1.68 19.90
N LYS A 25 -20.75 2.27 18.98
CA LYS A 25 -21.42 1.54 17.91
C LYS A 25 -21.24 2.27 16.59
N ILE A 26 -20.92 1.55 15.57
CA ILE A 26 -20.88 2.05 14.20
C ILE A 26 -22.30 2.39 13.76
N THR A 27 -22.52 3.64 13.34
CA THR A 27 -23.84 4.14 12.88
C THR A 27 -23.88 4.35 11.38
N ASP A 28 -22.74 4.63 10.75
CA ASP A 28 -22.67 4.83 9.30
C ASP A 28 -21.29 4.47 8.73
N LEU A 29 -21.25 4.18 7.43
CA LEU A 29 -20.06 4.08 6.60
C LEU A 29 -20.30 4.86 5.33
N ARG A 30 -19.40 5.79 5.04
CA ARG A 30 -19.43 6.65 3.85
C ARG A 30 -18.12 6.57 3.09
N VAL A 31 -18.16 6.86 1.79
CA VAL A 31 -16.97 6.91 0.94
C VAL A 31 -16.94 8.19 0.13
N ALA A 32 -15.74 8.74 -0.04
CA ALA A 32 -15.49 9.90 -0.90
C ALA A 32 -14.26 9.63 -1.76
N SER A 33 -14.33 9.89 -3.06
CA SER A 33 -13.19 9.77 -3.96
C SER A 33 -12.51 11.12 -4.14
N LEU A 34 -11.20 11.17 -4.01
CA LEU A 34 -10.39 12.36 -4.24
C LEU A 34 -10.16 12.54 -5.74
N GLY A 35 -10.66 13.66 -6.31
CA GLY A 35 -10.70 13.87 -7.75
C GLY A 35 -9.42 14.38 -8.41
N ARG A 36 -8.38 14.74 -7.66
CA ARG A 36 -7.13 15.34 -8.19
C ARG A 36 -5.86 14.74 -7.59
N ALA A 37 -5.94 13.55 -7.02
CA ALA A 37 -4.76 12.82 -6.57
C ALA A 37 -4.05 12.16 -7.77
N PRO A 38 -2.74 11.96 -7.72
CA PRO A 38 -1.99 11.23 -8.75
C PRO A 38 -2.55 9.82 -8.99
N PHE A 39 -3.12 9.22 -7.95
CA PHE A 39 -3.82 7.94 -7.98
C PHE A 39 -5.28 8.13 -7.56
N SER A 40 -6.16 7.23 -7.97
CA SER A 40 -7.54 7.22 -7.51
C SER A 40 -7.59 6.81 -6.04
N SER A 41 -7.69 7.78 -5.15
CA SER A 41 -7.83 7.55 -3.71
C SER A 41 -9.28 7.66 -3.29
N THR A 42 -9.79 6.62 -2.64
CA THR A 42 -11.12 6.62 -2.05
C THR A 42 -11.00 6.50 -0.53
N ILE A 43 -11.48 7.51 0.17
CA ILE A 43 -11.49 7.53 1.63
C ILE A 43 -12.78 6.91 2.13
N VAL A 44 -12.65 6.00 3.09
CA VAL A 44 -13.74 5.47 3.90
C VAL A 44 -13.81 6.27 5.20
N ARG A 45 -15.01 6.68 5.57
CA ARG A 45 -15.31 7.23 6.88
C ARG A 45 -16.34 6.35 7.59
N ILE A 46 -16.05 5.97 8.81
CA ILE A 46 -16.95 5.27 9.70
C ILE A 46 -17.39 6.22 10.82
N ASP A 47 -18.67 6.41 10.98
CA ASP A 47 -19.26 7.24 12.02
C ASP A 47 -19.78 6.37 13.18
N THR A 48 -19.79 6.95 14.38
CA THR A 48 -20.26 6.26 15.60
C THR A 48 -21.38 7.03 16.30
N ASN A 49 -22.06 6.34 17.21
CA ASN A 49 -23.11 6.91 18.06
C ASN A 49 -22.59 7.97 19.05
N GLN A 50 -21.29 8.16 19.17
CA GLN A 50 -20.67 9.12 20.09
C GLN A 50 -19.98 10.28 19.37
N GLY A 51 -20.22 10.44 18.07
CA GLY A 51 -19.66 11.56 17.28
C GLY A 51 -18.19 11.41 16.90
N ILE A 52 -17.54 10.31 17.30
CA ILE A 52 -16.18 10.01 16.85
C ILE A 52 -16.27 9.35 15.48
N SER A 53 -15.40 9.75 14.56
CA SER A 53 -15.29 9.16 13.22
C SER A 53 -13.88 8.64 12.97
N GLY A 54 -13.78 7.51 12.27
CA GLY A 54 -12.52 6.92 11.82
C GLY A 54 -12.41 6.91 10.31
N TYR A 55 -11.16 6.91 9.82
CA TYR A 55 -10.84 7.01 8.41
C TYR A 55 -9.90 5.89 7.97
N GLY A 56 -10.14 5.40 6.76
CA GLY A 56 -9.27 4.46 6.07
C GLY A 56 -9.26 4.76 4.58
N GLU A 57 -8.27 4.26 3.88
CA GLU A 57 -8.13 4.45 2.44
C GLU A 57 -8.33 3.14 1.71
N VAL A 58 -9.21 3.16 0.71
CA VAL A 58 -9.36 2.06 -0.25
C VAL A 58 -8.20 2.12 -1.21
N ARG A 59 -7.43 1.04 -1.30
CA ARG A 59 -6.31 0.94 -2.24
C ARG A 59 -6.74 1.31 -3.67
N ASP A 60 -5.84 1.96 -4.41
CA ASP A 60 -6.01 2.23 -5.84
C ASP A 60 -6.36 0.95 -6.64
N GLY A 61 -7.20 1.09 -7.64
CA GLY A 61 -7.72 -0.03 -8.42
C GLY A 61 -8.77 -0.89 -7.71
N ALA A 62 -9.00 -0.70 -6.40
CA ALA A 62 -10.07 -1.38 -5.68
C ALA A 62 -11.39 -0.60 -5.75
N SER A 63 -12.51 -1.32 -5.80
CA SER A 63 -13.82 -0.70 -5.98
C SER A 63 -14.36 -0.11 -4.67
N LYS A 64 -14.71 1.18 -4.69
CA LYS A 64 -15.44 1.83 -3.59
C LYS A 64 -16.80 1.17 -3.28
N ARG A 65 -17.40 0.50 -4.26
CA ARG A 65 -18.66 -0.24 -4.06
C ARG A 65 -18.48 -1.40 -3.12
N TYR A 66 -17.32 -2.05 -3.15
CA TYR A 66 -17.00 -3.13 -2.20
C TYR A 66 -16.91 -2.61 -0.77
N ALA A 67 -16.30 -1.44 -0.55
CA ALA A 67 -16.29 -0.83 0.78
C ALA A 67 -17.71 -0.52 1.27
N LEU A 68 -18.57 0.07 0.42
CA LEU A 68 -19.97 0.34 0.75
C LEU A 68 -20.78 -0.92 1.02
N MET A 69 -20.54 -2.01 0.32
CA MET A 69 -21.22 -3.29 0.55
C MET A 69 -20.95 -3.85 1.94
N LEU A 70 -19.79 -3.54 2.53
CA LEU A 70 -19.44 -3.97 3.88
C LEU A 70 -20.23 -3.23 4.97
N LYS A 71 -20.88 -2.10 4.66
CA LYS A 71 -21.65 -1.30 5.60
C LYS A 71 -22.66 -2.15 6.37
N SER A 72 -23.48 -2.94 5.68
CA SER A 72 -24.48 -3.79 6.32
C SER A 72 -23.90 -4.85 7.27
N ARG A 73 -22.61 -5.14 7.16
CA ARG A 73 -21.93 -6.16 7.98
C ARG A 73 -21.34 -5.58 9.26
N ILE A 74 -21.16 -4.26 9.34
CA ILE A 74 -20.47 -3.61 10.45
C ILE A 74 -21.37 -2.66 11.25
N LEU A 75 -22.53 -2.25 10.73
CA LEU A 75 -23.46 -1.41 11.48
C LEU A 75 -23.84 -2.05 12.83
N GLY A 76 -23.84 -1.24 13.90
CA GLY A 76 -24.12 -1.66 15.26
C GLY A 76 -22.95 -2.34 15.97
N GLU A 77 -21.89 -2.73 15.27
CA GLU A 77 -20.70 -3.32 15.89
C GLU A 77 -19.88 -2.24 16.63
N ASN A 78 -19.12 -2.69 17.62
CA ASN A 78 -18.16 -1.81 18.31
C ASN A 78 -16.86 -1.72 17.49
N PRO A 79 -16.46 -0.53 17.01
CA PRO A 79 -15.25 -0.38 16.19
C PRO A 79 -13.96 -0.71 16.93
N CYS A 80 -13.94 -0.67 18.28
CA CYS A 80 -12.78 -1.07 19.07
C CYS A 80 -12.55 -2.60 19.05
N SER A 81 -13.53 -3.38 18.62
CA SER A 81 -13.38 -4.83 18.40
C SER A 81 -12.85 -5.10 16.98
N VAL A 82 -11.68 -4.55 16.65
CA VAL A 82 -11.15 -4.53 15.28
C VAL A 82 -11.00 -5.93 14.70
N ASP A 83 -10.40 -6.88 15.44
CA ASP A 83 -10.25 -8.26 14.97
C ASP A 83 -11.60 -8.96 14.72
N LYS A 84 -12.60 -8.72 15.56
CA LYS A 84 -13.95 -9.25 15.35
C LYS A 84 -14.55 -8.73 14.05
N ILE A 85 -14.45 -7.43 13.80
CA ILE A 85 -14.94 -6.81 12.57
C ILE A 85 -14.18 -7.35 11.37
N PHE A 86 -12.84 -7.39 11.44
CA PHE A 86 -12.01 -7.91 10.36
C PHE A 86 -12.39 -9.37 10.01
N ARG A 87 -12.51 -10.25 10.99
CA ARG A 87 -12.94 -11.64 10.77
C ARG A 87 -14.30 -11.75 10.12
N ARG A 88 -15.21 -10.84 10.44
CA ARG A 88 -16.57 -10.81 9.87
C ARG A 88 -16.59 -10.40 8.40
N ILE A 89 -15.63 -9.57 7.95
CA ILE A 89 -15.61 -9.03 6.60
C ILE A 89 -14.52 -9.59 5.70
N LYS A 90 -13.49 -10.27 6.23
CA LYS A 90 -12.32 -10.72 5.47
C LYS A 90 -12.65 -11.61 4.27
N GLN A 91 -13.73 -12.43 4.35
CA GLN A 91 -14.15 -13.29 3.25
C GLN A 91 -14.57 -12.51 1.99
N PHE A 92 -14.85 -11.22 2.10
CA PHE A 92 -15.17 -10.37 0.97
C PHE A 92 -13.92 -9.79 0.27
N GLY A 93 -12.73 -10.11 0.76
CA GLY A 93 -11.45 -9.62 0.27
C GLY A 93 -10.46 -10.73 -0.06
N HIS A 94 -10.89 -11.82 -0.69
CA HIS A 94 -10.05 -13.00 -0.97
C HIS A 94 -8.83 -12.72 -1.84
N HIS A 95 -8.86 -11.69 -2.67
CA HIS A 95 -7.74 -11.31 -3.52
C HIS A 95 -7.11 -10.01 -3.01
N ALA A 96 -5.80 -10.00 -2.83
CA ALA A 96 -5.05 -8.92 -2.18
C ALA A 96 -5.40 -7.52 -2.71
N ARG A 97 -5.56 -7.35 -4.01
CA ARG A 97 -5.97 -6.07 -4.62
C ARG A 97 -7.45 -5.73 -4.40
N GLN A 98 -8.31 -6.73 -4.33
CA GLN A 98 -9.75 -6.55 -4.10
C GLN A 98 -10.09 -6.39 -2.63
N ALA A 99 -9.16 -6.74 -1.74
CA ALA A 99 -9.29 -6.55 -0.30
C ALA A 99 -9.29 -5.07 0.14
N GLY A 100 -9.07 -4.13 -0.78
CA GLY A 100 -8.94 -2.70 -0.46
C GLY A 100 -10.08 -2.15 0.40
N GLY A 101 -11.33 -2.55 0.14
CA GLY A 101 -12.46 -2.17 0.96
C GLY A 101 -12.42 -2.75 2.38
N VAL A 102 -12.00 -4.01 2.53
CA VAL A 102 -11.84 -4.68 3.84
C VAL A 102 -10.74 -4.00 4.65
N CYS A 103 -9.57 -3.78 4.05
CA CYS A 103 -8.45 -3.09 4.71
C CYS A 103 -8.82 -1.65 5.09
N ALA A 104 -9.53 -0.92 4.24
CA ALA A 104 -9.98 0.43 4.55
C ALA A 104 -10.91 0.50 5.76
N VAL A 105 -11.84 -0.45 5.88
CA VAL A 105 -12.71 -0.57 7.06
C VAL A 105 -11.89 -0.90 8.30
N GLU A 106 -10.95 -1.81 8.19
CA GLU A 106 -10.09 -2.20 9.32
C GLU A 106 -9.20 -1.04 9.78
N MET A 107 -8.56 -0.30 8.84
CA MET A 107 -7.83 0.93 9.17
C MET A 107 -8.70 1.97 9.87
N ALA A 108 -9.93 2.19 9.39
CA ALA A 108 -10.88 3.10 10.03
C ALA A 108 -11.26 2.67 11.45
N CYS A 109 -11.34 1.36 11.71
CA CYS A 109 -11.57 0.83 13.05
C CYS A 109 -10.37 1.05 13.97
N TRP A 110 -9.14 0.89 13.49
CA TRP A 110 -7.93 1.22 14.27
C TRP A 110 -7.84 2.71 14.59
N ASP A 111 -8.19 3.58 13.63
CA ASP A 111 -8.27 5.03 13.87
C ASP A 111 -9.33 5.37 14.93
N LEU A 112 -10.51 4.75 14.86
CA LEU A 112 -11.56 4.89 15.86
C LEU A 112 -11.12 4.39 17.26
N ALA A 113 -10.52 3.21 17.31
CA ALA A 113 -10.04 2.65 18.57
C ALA A 113 -8.97 3.56 19.21
N GLY A 114 -8.03 4.06 18.42
CA GLY A 114 -7.03 5.01 18.88
C GLY A 114 -7.64 6.30 19.44
N LYS A 115 -8.61 6.87 18.74
CA LYS A 115 -9.35 8.07 19.18
C LYS A 115 -10.16 7.80 20.47
N ALA A 116 -10.80 6.63 20.55
CA ALA A 116 -11.59 6.25 21.71
C ALA A 116 -10.74 6.02 22.96
N TRP A 117 -9.52 5.52 22.81
CA TRP A 117 -8.59 5.25 23.92
C TRP A 117 -7.59 6.37 24.17
N GLY A 118 -7.56 7.40 23.31
CA GLY A 118 -6.61 8.51 23.41
C GLY A 118 -5.17 8.14 23.10
N VAL A 119 -4.95 7.09 22.28
CA VAL A 119 -3.62 6.62 21.89
C VAL A 119 -3.49 6.49 20.37
N PRO A 120 -2.31 6.70 19.80
CA PRO A 120 -2.10 6.50 18.37
C PRO A 120 -2.14 5.01 18.02
N ALA A 121 -2.58 4.68 16.78
CA ALA A 121 -2.73 3.29 16.33
C ALA A 121 -1.43 2.48 16.45
N TRP A 122 -0.26 3.07 16.16
CA TRP A 122 1.03 2.38 16.28
C TRP A 122 1.30 1.86 17.70
N GLN A 123 0.81 2.56 18.72
CA GLN A 123 0.99 2.15 20.10
C GLN A 123 0.17 0.91 20.46
N MET A 124 -1.03 0.79 19.88
CA MET A 124 -1.87 -0.42 20.00
C MET A 124 -1.32 -1.60 19.19
N LEU A 125 -0.57 -1.33 18.14
CA LEU A 125 0.01 -2.33 17.24
C LEU A 125 1.39 -2.85 17.67
N GLY A 126 1.78 -2.65 18.93
CA GLY A 126 3.02 -3.20 19.47
C GLY A 126 4.10 -2.16 19.81
N GLY A 127 3.79 -0.88 19.66
CA GLY A 127 4.69 0.21 20.04
C GLY A 127 5.61 0.67 18.89
N LYS A 128 6.41 1.68 19.21
CA LYS A 128 7.27 2.34 18.24
C LYS A 128 8.62 1.64 18.13
N PHE A 129 8.93 1.12 16.95
CA PHE A 129 10.21 0.49 16.66
C PHE A 129 11.28 1.50 16.20
N ARG A 130 10.86 2.56 15.47
CA ARG A 130 11.76 3.59 14.94
C ARG A 130 11.03 4.91 14.76
N ASP A 131 11.79 6.03 14.76
CA ASP A 131 11.25 7.37 14.56
C ASP A 131 11.26 7.82 13.09
N LYS A 132 12.09 7.17 12.27
CA LYS A 132 12.27 7.52 10.86
C LYS A 132 12.29 6.25 10.01
N ILE A 133 11.71 6.35 8.84
CA ILE A 133 11.71 5.31 7.82
C ILE A 133 12.43 5.85 6.59
N ARG A 134 13.39 5.05 6.07
CA ARG A 134 14.06 5.35 4.82
C ARG A 134 13.06 5.18 3.67
N LEU A 135 12.95 6.21 2.84
CA LEU A 135 12.06 6.22 1.68
C LEU A 135 12.83 6.04 0.39
N TYR A 136 12.18 5.47 -0.60
CA TYR A 136 12.57 5.58 -2.00
C TYR A 136 11.48 6.37 -2.76
N CYS A 137 11.84 6.89 -3.92
CA CYS A 137 10.88 7.46 -4.86
C CYS A 137 10.81 6.58 -6.09
N ASP A 138 9.63 6.18 -6.46
CA ASP A 138 9.40 5.42 -7.68
C ASP A 138 9.85 6.22 -8.91
N THR A 139 10.56 5.56 -9.82
CA THR A 139 11.16 6.22 -10.98
C THR A 139 10.66 5.57 -12.26
N PRO A 140 9.98 6.32 -13.15
CA PRO A 140 9.43 5.76 -14.37
C PRO A 140 10.49 5.07 -15.24
N GLN A 141 10.14 3.87 -15.71
CA GLN A 141 10.96 3.08 -16.62
C GLN A 141 11.18 3.82 -17.96
N THR A 142 12.33 3.57 -18.56
CA THR A 142 12.67 3.93 -19.94
C THR A 142 13.60 2.87 -20.54
N PRO A 143 13.51 2.57 -21.84
CA PRO A 143 14.44 1.63 -22.49
C PRO A 143 15.90 2.12 -22.53
N ASP A 144 16.13 3.42 -22.44
CA ASP A 144 17.47 4.03 -22.42
C ASP A 144 18.03 3.99 -20.99
N ALA A 145 19.07 3.18 -20.78
CA ALA A 145 19.74 3.02 -19.49
C ALA A 145 20.35 4.32 -18.96
N ALA A 146 20.93 5.14 -19.84
CA ALA A 146 21.54 6.42 -19.47
C ALA A 146 20.46 7.41 -19.01
N GLU A 147 19.32 7.44 -19.68
CA GLU A 147 18.17 8.26 -19.25
C GLU A 147 17.58 7.76 -17.93
N ALA A 148 17.46 6.45 -17.74
CA ALA A 148 17.05 5.87 -16.44
C ALA A 148 18.05 6.31 -15.33
N GLY A 149 19.34 6.24 -15.63
CA GLY A 149 20.39 6.72 -14.73
C GLY A 149 20.25 8.21 -14.39
N ARG A 150 19.97 9.07 -15.36
CA ARG A 150 19.75 10.51 -15.13
C ARG A 150 18.53 10.77 -14.23
N ARG A 151 17.43 10.06 -14.45
CA ARG A 151 16.22 10.15 -13.60
C ARG A 151 16.52 9.74 -12.17
N LEU A 152 17.23 8.64 -11.98
CA LEU A 152 17.66 8.16 -10.67
C LEU A 152 18.64 9.13 -10.01
N LYS A 153 19.58 9.71 -10.77
CA LYS A 153 20.49 10.74 -10.26
C LYS A 153 19.72 11.95 -9.74
N ALA A 154 18.67 12.39 -10.44
CA ALA A 154 17.80 13.46 -9.95
C ALA A 154 17.12 13.10 -8.61
N ARG A 155 16.79 11.83 -8.36
CA ARG A 155 16.30 11.38 -7.03
C ARG A 155 17.39 11.47 -5.96
N MET A 156 18.63 11.09 -6.29
CA MET A 156 19.77 11.28 -5.38
C MET A 156 19.94 12.75 -5.00
N ASP A 157 19.86 13.64 -5.97
CA ASP A 157 20.01 15.08 -5.77
C ASP A 157 18.88 15.68 -4.87
N MET A 158 17.72 15.01 -4.83
CA MET A 158 16.64 15.30 -3.87
C MET A 158 16.89 14.73 -2.46
N GLY A 159 17.98 13.98 -2.26
CA GLY A 159 18.34 13.39 -0.97
C GLY A 159 17.92 11.93 -0.76
N TYR A 160 17.34 11.26 -1.76
CA TYR A 160 17.05 9.83 -1.65
C TYR A 160 18.34 9.01 -1.69
N SER A 161 18.51 8.17 -0.67
CA SER A 161 19.68 7.31 -0.50
C SER A 161 19.41 5.83 -0.83
N PHE A 162 18.21 5.52 -1.26
CA PHE A 162 17.77 4.22 -1.77
C PHE A 162 16.94 4.49 -3.03
N LEU A 163 17.35 3.91 -4.14
CA LEU A 163 16.76 4.16 -5.44
C LEU A 163 15.94 2.97 -5.90
N LYS A 164 14.86 3.24 -6.64
CA LYS A 164 14.06 2.22 -7.30
C LYS A 164 13.71 2.66 -8.72
N VAL A 165 13.80 1.75 -9.65
CA VAL A 165 13.27 1.88 -11.01
C VAL A 165 12.71 0.52 -11.43
N ASP A 166 11.55 0.54 -12.06
CA ASP A 166 10.97 -0.68 -12.58
C ASP A 166 11.72 -1.10 -13.84
N PHE A 167 12.32 -2.26 -13.84
CA PHE A 167 12.84 -2.92 -15.03
C PHE A 167 12.57 -4.41 -14.93
N GLY A 168 12.21 -5.02 -16.02
CA GLY A 168 11.81 -6.43 -16.05
C GLY A 168 11.45 -6.87 -17.45
N VAL A 169 10.60 -7.85 -17.54
CA VAL A 169 10.21 -8.50 -18.83
C VAL A 169 9.76 -7.51 -19.90
N GLY A 170 9.15 -6.39 -19.53
CA GLY A 170 8.71 -5.36 -20.48
C GLY A 170 9.85 -4.73 -21.28
N LEU A 171 11.07 -4.66 -20.75
CA LEU A 171 12.26 -4.22 -21.48
C LEU A 171 12.72 -5.25 -22.52
N LEU A 172 12.44 -6.53 -22.27
CA LEU A 172 12.91 -7.66 -23.07
C LEU A 172 11.92 -8.05 -24.18
N ASP A 173 10.68 -7.58 -24.11
CA ASP A 173 9.60 -8.03 -24.99
C ASP A 173 9.90 -7.87 -26.49
N LYS A 174 10.64 -6.82 -26.84
CA LYS A 174 11.02 -6.50 -28.24
C LYS A 174 12.37 -7.06 -28.66
N ILE A 175 13.06 -7.79 -27.77
CA ILE A 175 14.39 -8.35 -28.05
C ILE A 175 14.21 -9.82 -28.43
N PRO A 176 14.45 -10.20 -29.71
CA PRO A 176 14.29 -11.57 -30.14
C PRO A 176 15.16 -12.53 -29.32
N GLY A 177 14.55 -13.59 -28.77
CA GLY A 177 15.25 -14.60 -27.99
C GLY A 177 15.52 -14.25 -26.53
N ALA A 178 15.19 -13.02 -26.07
CA ALA A 178 15.40 -12.63 -24.69
C ALA A 178 14.39 -13.24 -23.70
N LEU A 179 13.21 -13.60 -24.20
CA LEU A 179 12.14 -14.24 -23.44
C LEU A 179 11.73 -15.57 -24.07
N ASN A 180 11.58 -16.59 -23.25
CA ASN A 180 10.85 -17.81 -23.57
C ASN A 180 9.42 -17.67 -23.07
N ARG A 181 8.44 -17.85 -23.98
CA ARG A 181 7.01 -17.77 -23.68
C ARG A 181 6.22 -18.66 -24.62
N PRO A 182 4.99 -19.07 -24.29
CA PRO A 182 4.15 -19.85 -25.18
C PRO A 182 3.96 -19.20 -26.54
N LEU A 183 4.06 -19.97 -27.61
CA LEU A 183 3.92 -19.48 -28.96
C LEU A 183 2.55 -18.84 -29.20
N GLY A 184 2.54 -17.70 -29.87
CA GLY A 184 1.31 -16.99 -30.23
C GLY A 184 0.71 -16.14 -29.11
N LEU A 185 1.27 -16.16 -27.88
CA LEU A 185 0.81 -15.30 -26.79
C LEU A 185 1.62 -14.02 -26.71
N SER A 186 0.94 -12.91 -26.52
CA SER A 186 1.57 -11.64 -26.21
C SER A 186 2.04 -11.63 -24.73
N LEU A 187 2.95 -10.71 -24.39
CA LEU A 187 3.35 -10.49 -23.00
C LEU A 187 2.15 -10.19 -22.08
N ARG A 188 1.17 -9.46 -22.61
CA ARG A 188 -0.06 -9.16 -21.89
C ARG A 188 -0.87 -10.41 -21.57
N ASP A 189 -1.08 -11.29 -22.57
CA ASP A 189 -1.86 -12.51 -22.39
C ASP A 189 -1.23 -13.43 -21.34
N VAL A 190 0.10 -13.56 -21.37
CA VAL A 190 0.84 -14.38 -20.39
C VAL A 190 0.74 -13.78 -18.98
N ASN A 191 0.84 -12.46 -18.84
CA ASN A 191 0.70 -11.78 -17.57
C ASN A 191 -0.71 -11.91 -16.96
N GLU A 192 -1.76 -11.96 -17.78
CA GLU A 192 -3.13 -12.15 -17.31
C GLU A 192 -3.36 -13.56 -16.74
N VAL A 193 -2.72 -14.56 -17.30
CA VAL A 193 -2.87 -15.96 -16.86
C VAL A 193 -2.03 -16.27 -15.63
N MET A 194 -0.83 -15.70 -15.52
CA MET A 194 0.12 -15.86 -14.41
C MET A 194 0.27 -17.31 -13.92
N HIS A 195 0.25 -18.26 -14.85
CA HIS A 195 0.30 -19.67 -14.53
C HIS A 195 1.75 -20.18 -14.58
N PRO A 196 2.21 -20.94 -13.60
CA PRO A 196 3.61 -21.38 -13.53
C PRO A 196 4.10 -22.21 -14.74
N PHE A 197 3.19 -22.89 -15.45
CA PHE A 197 3.52 -23.66 -16.65
C PHE A 197 3.31 -22.91 -17.98
N THR A 198 2.70 -21.73 -17.95
CA THR A 198 2.50 -20.85 -19.10
C THR A 198 3.18 -19.49 -18.89
N GLY A 199 4.02 -19.40 -17.88
CA GLY A 199 4.73 -18.21 -17.49
C GLY A 199 5.76 -17.76 -18.53
N ILE A 200 6.47 -16.71 -18.18
CA ILE A 200 7.55 -16.13 -18.95
C ILE A 200 8.85 -16.55 -18.27
N GLU A 201 9.82 -16.98 -19.06
CA GLU A 201 11.18 -17.24 -18.60
C GLU A 201 12.13 -16.26 -19.27
N ILE A 202 13.05 -15.69 -18.50
CA ILE A 202 14.13 -14.89 -19.04
C ILE A 202 15.24 -15.84 -19.50
N THR A 203 15.67 -15.70 -20.74
CA THR A 203 16.80 -16.46 -21.28
C THR A 203 18.13 -15.86 -20.83
N ASP A 204 19.24 -16.59 -21.03
CA ASP A 204 20.60 -16.04 -20.77
C ASP A 204 20.86 -14.75 -21.56
N LEU A 205 20.36 -14.66 -22.81
CA LEU A 205 20.42 -13.44 -23.60
C LEU A 205 19.64 -12.29 -22.94
N GLY A 206 18.47 -12.58 -22.39
CA GLY A 206 17.66 -11.61 -21.63
C GLY A 206 18.37 -11.15 -20.36
N LEU A 207 19.01 -12.06 -19.62
CA LEU A 207 19.80 -11.72 -18.43
C LEU A 207 21.01 -10.83 -18.78
N ASP A 208 21.71 -11.14 -19.88
CA ASP A 208 22.83 -10.32 -20.35
C ASP A 208 22.36 -8.90 -20.71
N TYR A 209 21.23 -8.77 -21.40
CA TYR A 209 20.66 -7.46 -21.69
C TYR A 209 20.31 -6.67 -20.43
N LEU A 210 19.68 -7.31 -19.45
CA LEU A 210 19.36 -6.66 -18.16
C LEU A 210 20.64 -6.26 -17.41
N ARG A 211 21.69 -7.08 -17.47
CA ARG A 211 22.99 -6.76 -16.88
C ARG A 211 23.59 -5.50 -17.51
N GLU A 212 23.57 -5.41 -18.85
CA GLU A 212 24.06 -4.24 -19.58
C GLU A 212 23.21 -2.99 -19.26
N TYR A 213 21.90 -3.14 -19.22
CA TYR A 213 20.98 -2.06 -18.84
C TYR A 213 21.28 -1.52 -17.44
N VAL A 214 21.43 -2.40 -16.45
CA VAL A 214 21.82 -2.01 -15.08
C VAL A 214 23.24 -1.39 -15.06
N GLY A 215 24.16 -1.93 -15.86
CA GLY A 215 25.49 -1.35 -16.06
C GLY A 215 25.43 0.10 -16.50
N GLY A 216 24.65 0.41 -17.54
CA GLY A 216 24.48 1.78 -18.03
C GLY A 216 23.83 2.73 -17.01
N ILE A 217 22.90 2.22 -16.19
CA ILE A 217 22.37 2.98 -15.04
C ILE A 217 23.50 3.27 -14.05
N ARG A 218 24.32 2.27 -13.71
CA ARG A 218 25.42 2.37 -12.74
C ARG A 218 26.53 3.33 -13.18
N GLU A 219 26.78 3.47 -14.47
CA GLU A 219 27.70 4.47 -15.00
C GLU A 219 27.30 5.90 -14.61
N VAL A 220 25.98 6.15 -14.46
CA VAL A 220 25.46 7.48 -14.10
C VAL A 220 25.35 7.67 -12.59
N ILE A 221 24.83 6.68 -11.85
CA ILE A 221 24.54 6.81 -10.41
C ILE A 221 25.67 6.30 -9.50
N GLY A 222 26.66 5.60 -10.04
CA GLY A 222 27.72 4.94 -9.27
C GLY A 222 27.28 3.63 -8.63
N MET A 223 28.19 2.99 -7.89
CA MET A 223 27.98 1.67 -7.28
C MET A 223 27.60 1.73 -5.80
N GLU A 224 27.68 2.91 -5.17
CA GLU A 224 27.57 3.04 -3.72
C GLU A 224 26.11 3.15 -3.22
N VAL A 225 25.18 3.52 -4.10
CA VAL A 225 23.75 3.69 -3.73
C VAL A 225 22.99 2.41 -4.03
N PRO A 226 22.24 1.86 -3.08
CA PRO A 226 21.36 0.73 -3.33
C PRO A 226 20.33 1.03 -4.43
N LEU A 227 20.20 0.12 -5.38
CA LEU A 227 19.24 0.16 -6.47
C LEU A 227 18.34 -1.06 -6.38
N ALA A 228 17.04 -0.83 -6.35
CA ALA A 228 16.00 -1.87 -6.35
C ALA A 228 15.19 -1.84 -7.64
N SER A 229 14.63 -2.99 -7.95
CA SER A 229 13.60 -3.16 -8.96
C SER A 229 12.51 -4.08 -8.45
N ASP A 230 11.33 -4.00 -9.03
CA ASP A 230 10.26 -4.99 -8.86
C ASP A 230 9.83 -5.59 -10.22
N HIS A 231 8.65 -6.24 -10.26
CA HIS A 231 8.10 -6.92 -11.45
C HIS A 231 8.80 -8.22 -11.88
N PHE A 232 9.56 -8.84 -10.98
CA PHE A 232 10.11 -10.19 -11.22
C PHE A 232 9.30 -11.31 -10.53
N GLY A 233 8.19 -11.00 -9.89
CA GLY A 233 7.40 -11.98 -9.13
C GLY A 233 6.58 -12.96 -9.98
N HIS A 234 6.66 -12.84 -11.30
CA HIS A 234 5.91 -13.67 -12.27
C HIS A 234 6.81 -14.53 -13.17
N ILE A 235 8.09 -14.62 -12.81
CA ILE A 235 9.12 -15.31 -13.61
C ILE A 235 9.60 -16.51 -12.86
#